data_0736b1f818edd62a02f5078b196c4705
#
_entry.id   0736b1f818edd62a02f5078b196c4705
#
_cell.length_a   1.000
_cell.length_b   1.000
_cell.length_c   1.000
_cell.angle_alpha   90.00
_cell.angle_beta   90.00
_cell.angle_gamma   90.00
#
_symmetry.space_group_name_H-M   'P 1'
#
loop_
_entity.id
_entity.type
_entity.pdbx_description
1 polymer ?
#
loop_
_entity_poly.entity_id
_entity_poly.type
_entity_poly.pdbx_seq_one_letter_code
_entity_poly.pdbx_strand_id
1 'polypeptide(L)'
;MAIQSTITLNNGTVIPQIGLGVFRTPDGDTTVNAVQAALENGYRHIDTAMIYRNETSVGEGIRRSGVPRGDLFVTTKLWNDDIRAHRGKEAFQESLDRLGMDYVDLYLIHWPADVWQQAWDDLQEIYASGRAKAIGVSNFQPHHLADLLKNSDVTPAVDQIESSPQFTNQPVSYTHLRAHETELH
;
A
#
# COMPACT_ATOMS: atom_id res chain seq x y z
N MET A 1 8.80 13.46 20.53
CA MET A 1 8.60 13.75 19.10
C MET A 1 9.42 12.74 18.31
N ALA A 2 8.79 11.72 17.73
CA ALA A 2 9.46 10.84 16.81
C ALA A 2 9.52 11.56 15.46
N ILE A 3 10.69 11.97 15.05
CA ILE A 3 10.90 12.53 13.72
C ILE A 3 11.07 11.33 12.79
N GLN A 4 9.97 10.87 12.18
CA GLN A 4 10.09 9.97 11.06
C GLN A 4 10.49 10.79 9.82
N SER A 5 11.59 10.40 9.18
CA SER A 5 11.90 10.89 7.85
C SER A 5 10.80 10.43 6.87
N THR A 6 10.51 11.27 5.89
CA THR A 6 9.46 11.04 4.90
C THR A 6 10.03 11.12 3.49
N ILE A 7 9.31 10.53 2.54
CA ILE A 7 9.59 10.64 1.10
C ILE A 7 8.33 11.20 0.43
N THR A 8 8.51 12.09 -0.54
CA THR A 8 7.41 12.55 -1.39
C THR A 8 7.30 11.63 -2.61
N LEU A 9 6.12 11.03 -2.80
CA LEU A 9 5.81 10.17 -3.94
C LEU A 9 5.58 11.01 -5.21
N ASN A 10 5.57 10.37 -6.39
CA ASN A 10 5.39 11.02 -7.69
C ASN A 10 4.08 11.84 -7.81
N ASN A 11 3.07 11.50 -7.05
CA ASN A 11 1.79 12.21 -7.02
C ASN A 11 1.70 13.30 -5.92
N GLY A 12 2.82 13.60 -5.23
CA GLY A 12 2.89 14.58 -4.15
C GLY A 12 2.49 14.07 -2.76
N THR A 13 1.98 12.85 -2.63
CA THR A 13 1.67 12.24 -1.34
C THR A 13 2.96 11.97 -0.56
N VAL A 14 2.94 12.26 0.74
CA VAL A 14 4.12 12.10 1.61
C VAL A 14 3.99 10.82 2.41
N ILE A 15 4.94 9.89 2.26
CA ILE A 15 4.99 8.60 2.96
C ILE A 15 6.10 8.58 4.01
N PRO A 16 5.84 8.12 5.26
CA PRO A 16 6.89 7.84 6.23
C PRO A 16 7.82 6.72 5.72
N GLN A 17 9.14 6.90 5.86
CA GLN A 17 10.14 5.91 5.41
C GLN A 17 10.10 4.60 6.18
N ILE A 18 9.64 4.64 7.43
CA ILE A 18 9.53 3.47 8.29
C ILE A 18 8.06 3.23 8.62
N GLY A 19 7.62 1.99 8.46
CA GLY A 19 6.27 1.55 8.78
C GLY A 19 6.26 0.23 9.53
N LEU A 20 5.15 -0.06 10.21
CA LEU A 20 4.86 -1.38 10.75
C LEU A 20 4.09 -2.20 9.72
N GLY A 21 4.67 -3.29 9.24
CA GLY A 21 3.96 -4.33 8.48
C GLY A 21 3.40 -5.41 9.41
N VAL A 22 2.15 -5.81 9.18
CA VAL A 22 1.46 -6.80 10.02
C VAL A 22 1.28 -8.15 9.31
N PHE A 23 2.07 -8.44 8.29
CA PHE A 23 2.07 -9.76 7.67
C PHE A 23 2.40 -10.86 8.68
N ARG A 24 1.64 -11.96 8.67
CA ARG A 24 1.73 -13.08 9.62
C ARG A 24 1.44 -12.72 11.08
N THR A 25 0.95 -11.53 11.39
CA THR A 25 0.45 -11.22 12.72
C THR A 25 -1.00 -11.74 12.83
N PRO A 26 -1.33 -12.58 13.82
CA PRO A 26 -2.68 -13.14 13.96
C PRO A 26 -3.72 -12.05 14.19
N ASP A 27 -4.92 -12.23 13.63
CA ASP A 27 -6.06 -11.38 13.97
C ASP A 27 -6.36 -11.42 15.50
N GLY A 28 -6.96 -10.34 16.01
CA GLY A 28 -7.27 -10.17 17.42
C GLY A 28 -6.22 -9.36 18.19
N ASP A 29 -6.15 -9.59 19.51
CA ASP A 29 -5.36 -8.76 20.44
C ASP A 29 -3.87 -8.64 20.06
N THR A 30 -3.29 -9.65 19.45
CA THR A 30 -1.88 -9.59 19.01
C THR A 30 -1.65 -8.45 18.00
N THR A 31 -2.47 -8.37 16.98
CA THR A 31 -2.38 -7.29 15.98
C THR A 31 -2.81 -5.94 16.57
N VAL A 32 -3.90 -5.92 17.34
CA VAL A 32 -4.37 -4.69 18.01
C VAL A 32 -3.26 -4.08 18.85
N ASN A 33 -2.65 -4.87 19.74
CA ASN A 33 -1.61 -4.38 20.65
C ASN A 33 -0.33 -3.98 19.90
N ALA A 34 0.06 -4.72 18.86
CA ALA A 34 1.23 -4.38 18.04
C ALA A 34 1.06 -3.03 17.34
N VAL A 35 -0.09 -2.79 16.72
CA VAL A 35 -0.42 -1.54 16.05
C VAL A 35 -0.49 -0.38 17.05
N GLN A 36 -1.20 -0.56 18.16
CA GLN A 36 -1.30 0.45 19.21
C GLN A 36 0.09 0.83 19.74
N ALA A 37 0.91 -0.15 20.12
CA ALA A 37 2.25 0.08 20.64
C ALA A 37 3.16 0.77 19.62
N ALA A 38 3.11 0.41 18.34
CA ALA A 38 3.87 1.08 17.30
C ALA A 38 3.51 2.56 17.20
N LEU A 39 2.21 2.88 17.17
CA LEU A 39 1.73 4.26 17.08
C LEU A 39 2.09 5.09 18.31
N GLU A 40 1.97 4.52 19.52
CA GLU A 40 2.40 5.13 20.78
C GLU A 40 3.91 5.41 20.80
N ASN A 41 4.72 4.56 20.14
CA ASN A 41 6.16 4.74 19.97
C ASN A 41 6.56 5.60 18.76
N GLY A 42 5.59 6.27 18.13
CA GLY A 42 5.87 7.28 17.11
C GLY A 42 5.87 6.77 15.67
N TYR A 43 5.55 5.51 15.39
CA TYR A 43 5.25 5.07 14.02
C TYR A 43 4.05 5.83 13.50
N ARG A 44 4.06 6.11 12.20
CA ARG A 44 2.95 6.80 11.51
C ARG A 44 2.53 6.11 10.23
N HIS A 45 3.14 4.99 9.87
CA HIS A 45 2.78 4.18 8.73
C HIS A 45 2.47 2.75 9.18
N ILE A 46 1.27 2.26 8.83
CA ILE A 46 0.82 0.89 9.06
C ILE A 46 0.52 0.25 7.70
N ASP A 47 1.13 -0.91 7.46
CA ASP A 47 0.97 -1.68 6.23
C ASP A 47 0.28 -3.02 6.52
N THR A 48 -0.89 -3.21 5.93
CA THR A 48 -1.65 -4.45 5.97
C THR A 48 -2.02 -4.91 4.55
N ALA A 49 -2.83 -5.92 4.43
CA ALA A 49 -3.46 -6.39 3.21
C ALA A 49 -4.69 -7.24 3.54
N MET A 50 -5.66 -7.25 2.64
CA MET A 50 -6.88 -8.06 2.74
C MET A 50 -6.58 -9.53 3.06
N ILE A 51 -5.60 -10.13 2.36
CA ILE A 51 -5.24 -11.56 2.54
C ILE A 51 -4.65 -11.86 3.92
N TYR A 52 -4.15 -10.85 4.66
CA TYR A 52 -3.63 -11.07 6.01
C TYR A 52 -4.75 -11.34 7.02
N ARG A 53 -6.01 -11.03 6.66
CA ARG A 53 -7.22 -11.25 7.45
C ARG A 53 -7.19 -10.59 8.83
N ASN A 54 -6.45 -9.50 8.96
CA ASN A 54 -6.28 -8.77 10.21
C ASN A 54 -6.59 -7.26 10.10
N GLU A 55 -7.24 -6.83 9.00
CA GLU A 55 -7.59 -5.41 8.79
C GLU A 55 -8.49 -4.87 9.89
N THR A 56 -9.43 -5.66 10.43
CA THR A 56 -10.30 -5.26 11.55
C THR A 56 -9.48 -4.97 12.81
N SER A 57 -8.51 -5.82 13.12
CA SER A 57 -7.61 -5.62 14.25
C SER A 57 -6.67 -4.43 14.06
N VAL A 58 -6.23 -4.17 12.81
CA VAL A 58 -5.46 -2.97 12.47
C VAL A 58 -6.29 -1.71 12.75
N GLY A 59 -7.53 -1.65 12.27
CA GLY A 59 -8.44 -0.53 12.51
C GLY A 59 -8.69 -0.29 14.01
N GLU A 60 -8.89 -1.36 14.77
CA GLU A 60 -9.07 -1.30 16.23
C GLU A 60 -7.80 -0.80 16.95
N GLY A 61 -6.61 -1.28 16.55
CA GLY A 61 -5.35 -0.83 17.12
C GLY A 61 -5.08 0.66 16.84
N ILE A 62 -5.40 1.12 15.64
CA ILE A 62 -5.34 2.55 15.27
C ILE A 62 -6.31 3.35 16.15
N ARG A 63 -7.54 2.92 16.30
CA ARG A 63 -8.54 3.61 17.11
C ARG A 63 -8.13 3.70 18.58
N ARG A 64 -7.59 2.61 19.15
CA ARG A 64 -7.11 2.56 20.55
C ARG A 64 -5.90 3.44 20.81
N SER A 65 -5.04 3.65 19.82
CA SER A 65 -3.86 4.50 19.96
C SER A 65 -4.19 5.97 20.20
N GLY A 66 -5.41 6.41 19.82
CA GLY A 66 -5.82 7.81 19.91
C GLY A 66 -5.10 8.75 18.93
N VAL A 67 -4.24 8.24 18.04
CA VAL A 67 -3.57 9.07 17.02
C VAL A 67 -4.59 9.47 15.96
N PRO A 68 -4.70 10.78 15.63
CA PRO A 68 -5.64 11.24 14.62
C PRO A 68 -5.40 10.57 13.26
N ARG A 69 -6.47 10.17 12.55
CA ARG A 69 -6.37 9.51 11.24
C ARG A 69 -5.55 10.31 10.22
N GLY A 70 -5.65 11.64 10.26
CA GLY A 70 -4.92 12.54 9.36
C GLY A 70 -3.40 12.57 9.60
N ASP A 71 -2.92 12.07 10.73
CA ASP A 71 -1.50 11.95 11.06
C ASP A 71 -0.91 10.59 10.68
N LEU A 72 -1.73 9.72 10.11
CA LEU A 72 -1.36 8.34 9.78
C LEU A 72 -1.32 8.12 8.27
N PHE A 73 -0.41 7.24 7.87
CA PHE A 73 -0.33 6.66 6.55
C PHE A 73 -0.72 5.18 6.62
N VAL A 74 -1.83 4.81 6.03
CA VAL A 74 -2.36 3.44 6.06
C VAL A 74 -2.33 2.85 4.66
N THR A 75 -1.68 1.68 4.53
CA THR A 75 -1.60 0.91 3.29
C THR A 75 -2.40 -0.38 3.44
N THR A 76 -3.22 -0.69 2.45
CA THR A 76 -3.76 -2.04 2.25
C THR A 76 -3.68 -2.46 0.78
N LYS A 77 -4.04 -3.71 0.47
CA LYS A 77 -3.76 -4.31 -0.84
C LYS A 77 -4.91 -5.20 -1.32
N LEU A 78 -5.20 -5.11 -2.62
CA LEU A 78 -6.13 -5.97 -3.35
C LEU A 78 -5.52 -7.36 -3.56
N TRP A 79 -6.25 -8.41 -3.21
CA TRP A 79 -5.79 -9.77 -3.36
C TRP A 79 -6.16 -10.40 -4.70
N ASN A 80 -5.41 -11.41 -5.09
CA ASN A 80 -5.48 -12.07 -6.39
C ASN A 80 -6.84 -12.68 -6.72
N ASP A 81 -7.57 -13.19 -5.73
CA ASP A 81 -8.87 -13.82 -5.96
C ASP A 81 -9.90 -12.78 -6.40
N ASP A 82 -9.88 -11.57 -5.80
CA ASP A 82 -10.75 -10.48 -6.20
C ASP A 82 -10.32 -9.87 -7.55
N ILE A 83 -9.01 -9.85 -7.85
CA ILE A 83 -8.51 -9.46 -9.18
C ILE A 83 -9.12 -10.38 -10.24
N ARG A 84 -9.00 -11.71 -10.07
CA ARG A 84 -9.55 -12.71 -11.03
C ARG A 84 -11.08 -12.67 -11.11
N ALA A 85 -11.74 -12.29 -10.02
CA ALA A 85 -13.20 -12.16 -9.97
C ALA A 85 -13.71 -10.79 -10.46
N HIS A 86 -12.82 -9.88 -10.90
CA HIS A 86 -13.16 -8.51 -11.33
C HIS A 86 -13.93 -7.71 -10.26
N ARG A 87 -13.49 -7.81 -9.00
CA ARG A 87 -14.16 -7.21 -7.83
C ARG A 87 -13.30 -6.14 -7.14
N GLY A 88 -12.43 -5.46 -7.89
CA GLY A 88 -11.48 -4.52 -7.31
C GLY A 88 -12.13 -3.42 -6.45
N LYS A 89 -13.24 -2.85 -6.90
CA LYS A 89 -13.97 -1.78 -6.18
C LYS A 89 -14.72 -2.30 -4.96
N GLU A 90 -15.37 -3.44 -5.07
CA GLU A 90 -16.08 -4.10 -3.95
C GLU A 90 -15.09 -4.53 -2.86
N ALA A 91 -13.98 -5.16 -3.24
CA ALA A 91 -12.93 -5.57 -2.31
C ALA A 91 -12.29 -4.38 -1.59
N PHE A 92 -12.14 -3.25 -2.29
CA PHE A 92 -11.68 -2.00 -1.67
C PHE A 92 -12.67 -1.50 -0.61
N GLN A 93 -13.97 -1.47 -0.92
CA GLN A 93 -15.00 -1.08 0.06
C GLN A 93 -14.99 -2.01 1.28
N GLU A 94 -14.92 -3.32 1.06
CA GLU A 94 -14.83 -4.30 2.14
C GLU A 94 -13.58 -4.10 3.02
N SER A 95 -12.44 -3.70 2.42
CA SER A 95 -11.23 -3.35 3.19
C SER A 95 -11.44 -2.11 4.05
N LEU A 96 -12.07 -1.06 3.50
CA LEU A 96 -12.40 0.14 4.27
C LEU A 96 -13.35 -0.17 5.44
N ASP A 97 -14.36 -1.01 5.20
CA ASP A 97 -15.32 -1.43 6.23
C ASP A 97 -14.62 -2.18 7.36
N ARG A 98 -13.70 -3.12 7.03
CA ARG A 98 -12.90 -3.85 8.04
C ARG A 98 -11.95 -2.93 8.80
N LEU A 99 -11.31 -1.99 8.13
CA LEU A 99 -10.44 -0.98 8.76
C LEU A 99 -11.22 0.05 9.58
N GLY A 100 -12.52 0.22 9.32
CA GLY A 100 -13.34 1.26 9.92
C GLY A 100 -12.92 2.66 9.47
N MET A 101 -12.61 2.84 8.18
CA MET A 101 -12.08 4.07 7.60
C MET A 101 -12.83 4.48 6.34
N ASP A 102 -12.83 5.79 6.05
CA ASP A 102 -13.42 6.35 4.84
C ASP A 102 -12.44 6.35 3.65
N TYR A 103 -11.14 6.29 3.92
CA TYR A 103 -10.07 6.30 2.92
C TYR A 103 -8.81 5.58 3.43
N VAL A 104 -7.94 5.19 2.49
CA VAL A 104 -6.55 4.78 2.76
C VAL A 104 -5.57 5.75 2.09
N ASP A 105 -4.33 5.77 2.58
CA ASP A 105 -3.29 6.62 2.00
C ASP A 105 -2.65 5.95 0.78
N LEU A 106 -2.54 4.61 0.78
CA LEU A 106 -2.01 3.85 -0.32
C LEU A 106 -2.80 2.55 -0.52
N TYR A 107 -3.25 2.31 -1.76
CA TYR A 107 -3.88 1.05 -2.16
C TYR A 107 -3.07 0.38 -3.26
N LEU A 108 -2.70 -0.89 -3.06
CA LEU A 108 -1.82 -1.63 -3.95
C LEU A 108 -2.50 -2.84 -4.59
N ILE A 109 -2.17 -3.15 -5.84
CA ILE A 109 -2.29 -4.52 -6.35
C ILE A 109 -1.24 -5.36 -5.65
N HIS A 110 -1.64 -6.44 -4.94
CA HIS A 110 -0.72 -7.21 -4.10
C HIS A 110 0.27 -8.05 -4.89
N TRP A 111 -0.18 -8.63 -6.03
CA TRP A 111 0.63 -9.39 -6.97
C TRP A 111 0.09 -9.20 -8.40
N PRO A 112 0.93 -9.31 -9.43
CA PRO A 112 0.50 -9.28 -10.82
C PRO A 112 -0.20 -10.61 -11.20
N ALA A 113 -1.39 -10.84 -10.64
CA ALA A 113 -2.23 -11.98 -11.00
C ALA A 113 -2.78 -11.84 -12.42
N ASP A 114 -3.33 -12.92 -12.99
CA ASP A 114 -4.01 -12.84 -14.28
C ASP A 114 -5.06 -11.72 -14.26
N VAL A 115 -5.17 -10.98 -15.36
CA VAL A 115 -6.10 -9.84 -15.56
C VAL A 115 -5.86 -8.64 -14.64
N TRP A 116 -4.66 -8.46 -14.09
CA TRP A 116 -4.31 -7.34 -13.22
C TRP A 116 -4.51 -5.96 -13.89
N GLN A 117 -4.46 -5.89 -15.22
CA GLN A 117 -4.68 -4.64 -15.97
C GLN A 117 -6.05 -4.05 -15.66
N GLN A 118 -7.10 -4.88 -15.65
CA GLN A 118 -8.45 -4.43 -15.29
C GLN A 118 -8.52 -4.00 -13.82
N ALA A 119 -7.82 -4.69 -12.92
CA ALA A 119 -7.75 -4.26 -11.52
C ALA A 119 -7.04 -2.90 -11.40
N TRP A 120 -6.06 -2.60 -12.25
CA TRP A 120 -5.44 -1.29 -12.28
C TRP A 120 -6.44 -0.19 -12.71
N ASP A 121 -7.33 -0.46 -13.64
CA ASP A 121 -8.41 0.47 -14.01
C ASP A 121 -9.33 0.74 -12.81
N ASP A 122 -9.71 -0.28 -12.05
CA ASP A 122 -10.47 -0.13 -10.81
C ASP A 122 -9.72 0.74 -9.78
N LEU A 123 -8.40 0.55 -9.62
CA LEU A 123 -7.58 1.38 -8.72
C LEU A 123 -7.54 2.84 -9.18
N GLN A 124 -7.48 3.11 -10.49
CA GLN A 124 -7.53 4.47 -11.02
C GLN A 124 -8.86 5.16 -10.71
N GLU A 125 -9.99 4.46 -10.81
CA GLU A 125 -11.30 4.99 -10.43
C GLU A 125 -11.37 5.27 -8.92
N ILE A 126 -10.85 4.37 -8.08
CA ILE A 126 -10.76 4.55 -6.63
C ILE A 126 -9.90 5.79 -6.29
N TYR A 127 -8.77 5.96 -6.97
CA TYR A 127 -7.89 7.11 -6.81
C TYR A 127 -8.59 8.42 -7.21
N ALA A 128 -9.25 8.43 -8.36
CA ALA A 128 -10.02 9.59 -8.84
C ALA A 128 -11.15 9.98 -7.88
N SER A 129 -11.74 9.04 -7.16
CA SER A 129 -12.73 9.29 -6.11
C SER A 129 -12.17 9.95 -4.85
N GLY A 130 -10.83 9.98 -4.69
CA GLY A 130 -10.13 10.49 -3.51
C GLY A 130 -10.15 9.56 -2.30
N ARG A 131 -10.66 8.34 -2.44
CA ARG A 131 -10.73 7.34 -1.35
C ARG A 131 -9.43 6.56 -1.14
N ALA A 132 -8.53 6.54 -2.14
CA ALA A 132 -7.12 6.23 -1.97
C ALA A 132 -6.31 7.47 -2.34
N LYS A 133 -5.38 7.91 -1.48
CA LYS A 133 -4.57 9.11 -1.72
C LYS A 133 -3.43 8.85 -2.70
N ALA A 134 -3.01 7.61 -2.80
CA ALA A 134 -2.08 7.10 -3.78
C ALA A 134 -2.46 5.67 -4.16
N ILE A 135 -2.11 5.26 -5.37
CA ILE A 135 -2.24 3.88 -5.84
C ILE A 135 -0.90 3.36 -6.34
N GLY A 136 -0.72 2.06 -6.26
CA GLY A 136 0.51 1.44 -6.70
C GLY A 136 0.36 -0.07 -6.85
N VAL A 137 1.51 -0.71 -6.96
CA VAL A 137 1.61 -2.15 -7.18
C VAL A 137 2.56 -2.78 -6.17
N SER A 138 2.54 -4.10 -6.10
CA SER A 138 3.47 -4.87 -5.27
C SER A 138 3.91 -6.12 -6.01
N ASN A 139 5.21 -6.47 -5.87
CA ASN A 139 5.82 -7.62 -6.52
C ASN A 139 5.80 -7.59 -8.06
N PHE A 140 5.63 -6.42 -8.65
CA PHE A 140 5.71 -6.27 -10.10
C PHE A 140 7.16 -6.39 -10.56
N GLN A 141 7.37 -7.12 -11.65
CA GLN A 141 8.66 -7.24 -12.30
C GLN A 141 8.80 -6.17 -13.39
N PRO A 142 10.02 -5.88 -13.90
CA PRO A 142 10.23 -4.85 -14.90
C PRO A 142 9.30 -4.95 -16.13
N HIS A 143 8.98 -6.15 -16.59
CA HIS A 143 8.09 -6.34 -17.72
C HIS A 143 6.62 -6.00 -17.41
N HIS A 144 6.16 -6.26 -16.17
CA HIS A 144 4.81 -5.86 -15.73
C HIS A 144 4.71 -4.34 -15.67
N LEU A 145 5.75 -3.67 -15.12
CA LEU A 145 5.80 -2.21 -15.03
C LEU A 145 5.86 -1.58 -16.42
N ALA A 146 6.65 -2.13 -17.35
CA ALA A 146 6.72 -1.66 -18.72
C ALA A 146 5.36 -1.77 -19.44
N ASP A 147 4.63 -2.86 -19.23
CA ASP A 147 3.28 -3.05 -19.76
C ASP A 147 2.29 -2.03 -19.15
N LEU A 148 2.33 -1.85 -17.82
CA LEU A 148 1.49 -0.88 -17.12
C LEU A 148 1.73 0.54 -17.63
N LEU A 149 2.98 0.99 -17.65
CA LEU A 149 3.35 2.35 -18.07
C LEU A 149 3.04 2.64 -19.54
N LYS A 150 3.01 1.63 -20.39
CA LYS A 150 2.63 1.76 -21.79
C LYS A 150 1.13 1.95 -21.99
N ASN A 151 0.32 1.37 -21.10
CA ASN A 151 -1.12 1.25 -21.27
C ASN A 151 -1.93 2.07 -20.24
N SER A 152 -1.28 2.89 -19.41
CA SER A 152 -1.93 3.72 -18.41
C SER A 152 -1.33 5.12 -18.35
N ASP A 153 -2.18 6.13 -18.21
CA ASP A 153 -1.78 7.53 -17.97
C ASP A 153 -1.40 7.78 -16.51
N VAL A 154 -1.76 6.86 -15.60
CA VAL A 154 -1.42 6.96 -14.18
C VAL A 154 -0.21 6.09 -13.87
N THR A 155 0.87 6.73 -13.44
CA THR A 155 2.07 6.03 -12.96
C THR A 155 1.84 5.53 -11.54
N PRO A 156 2.15 4.25 -11.22
CA PRO A 156 2.09 3.77 -9.85
C PRO A 156 2.98 4.63 -8.93
N ALA A 157 2.44 5.02 -7.78
CA ALA A 157 3.20 5.82 -6.82
C ALA A 157 4.26 4.99 -6.07
N VAL A 158 4.03 3.68 -5.97
CA VAL A 158 4.89 2.71 -5.27
C VAL A 158 4.84 1.38 -6.02
N ASP A 159 5.99 0.71 -6.11
CA ASP A 159 6.07 -0.75 -6.27
C ASP A 159 6.70 -1.33 -5.00
N GLN A 160 5.88 -2.00 -4.18
CA GLN A 160 6.34 -2.61 -2.94
C GLN A 160 6.93 -3.98 -3.22
N ILE A 161 8.22 -4.16 -2.93
CA ILE A 161 8.94 -5.41 -3.16
C ILE A 161 9.57 -5.94 -1.88
N GLU A 162 9.73 -7.27 -1.80
CA GLU A 162 10.59 -7.85 -0.79
C GLU A 162 12.04 -7.50 -1.08
N SER A 163 12.74 -6.96 -0.08
CA SER A 163 14.17 -6.70 -0.15
C SER A 163 14.83 -7.02 1.18
N SER A 164 15.87 -7.83 1.16
CA SER A 164 16.66 -8.21 2.33
C SER A 164 18.12 -8.37 1.93
N PRO A 165 19.07 -8.43 2.89
CA PRO A 165 20.48 -8.67 2.58
C PRO A 165 20.75 -9.98 1.79
N GLN A 166 19.85 -10.96 1.92
CA GLN A 166 19.94 -12.24 1.19
C GLN A 166 19.15 -12.24 -0.12
N PHE A 167 18.20 -11.30 -0.27
CA PHE A 167 17.35 -11.17 -1.44
C PHE A 167 17.20 -9.70 -1.82
N THR A 168 18.11 -9.19 -2.64
CA THR A 168 18.22 -7.75 -2.92
C THR A 168 17.22 -7.23 -3.97
N ASN A 169 16.60 -8.12 -4.76
CA ASN A 169 15.66 -7.80 -5.85
C ASN A 169 16.15 -6.67 -6.78
N GLN A 170 17.46 -6.64 -7.04
CA GLN A 170 18.16 -5.57 -7.79
C GLN A 170 17.54 -5.21 -9.15
N PRO A 171 17.03 -6.17 -9.98
CA PRO A 171 16.48 -5.81 -11.29
C PRO A 171 15.30 -4.85 -11.19
N VAL A 172 14.46 -4.98 -10.17
CA VAL A 172 13.30 -4.10 -9.94
C VAL A 172 13.75 -2.75 -9.39
N SER A 173 14.59 -2.75 -8.36
CA SER A 173 15.11 -1.52 -7.73
C SER A 173 15.87 -0.63 -8.72
N TYR A 174 16.62 -1.23 -9.66
CA TYR A 174 17.46 -0.48 -10.60
C TYR A 174 16.66 0.16 -11.73
N THR A 175 15.59 -0.48 -12.20
CA THR A 175 14.74 0.07 -13.26
C THR A 175 13.88 1.25 -12.78
N HIS A 176 13.43 1.23 -11.53
CA HIS A 176 12.64 2.33 -10.96
C HIS A 176 13.48 3.57 -10.66
N LEU A 177 14.68 3.41 -10.11
CA LEU A 177 15.56 4.55 -9.76
C LEU A 177 16.06 5.29 -11.00
N ARG A 178 16.34 4.59 -12.10
CA ARG A 178 16.81 5.23 -13.35
C ARG A 178 15.72 5.96 -14.15
N ALA A 179 14.47 5.57 -14.04
CA ALA A 179 13.38 6.28 -14.74
C ALA A 179 13.19 7.72 -14.20
N HIS A 180 13.62 8.00 -12.96
CA HIS A 180 13.60 9.34 -12.36
C HIS A 180 14.92 10.11 -12.51
N GLU A 181 16.04 9.46 -12.85
CA GLU A 181 17.34 10.12 -12.99
C GLU A 181 17.61 10.68 -14.41
N THR A 182 16.78 10.39 -15.40
CA THR A 182 17.00 10.81 -16.79
C THR A 182 16.45 12.19 -17.15
N GLU A 183 15.86 12.93 -16.21
CA GLU A 183 15.37 14.31 -16.47
C GLU A 183 16.23 15.43 -15.85
N LEU A 184 17.49 15.16 -15.53
CA LEU A 184 18.45 16.20 -15.12
C LEU A 184 19.62 16.26 -16.10
N HIS A 185 19.36 16.82 -17.29
CA HIS A 185 20.39 17.44 -18.14
C HIS A 185 19.81 18.61 -18.93
#